data_0850765201c39dccc77b35c5df402729
#
_entry.id   0850765201c39dccc77b35c5df402729
#
_cell.length_a   1.000
_cell.length_b   1.000
_cell.length_c   1.000
_cell.angle_alpha   90.00
_cell.angle_beta   90.00
_cell.angle_gamma   90.00
#
_symmetry.space_group_name_H-M   'P 1'
#
loop_
_entity.id
_entity.type
_entity.pdbx_description
1 polymer ?
#
loop_
_entity_poly.entity_id
_entity_poly.type
_entity_poly.pdbx_seq_one_letter_code
_entity_poly.pdbx_strand_id
1 'polypeptide(L)'
;MAKEIKYGAEARAALEQGVNKLADTVRVTLGPKGRNVVLDKSFGNPLITNDGVTIAKEIELEDGFENMGAQLIREVASKTNDVAGDGTTTATVLAQAMVNEGIKNLAAGANPIVLRKGMKKATDKAVETIAAMSSKVNGKEQIARVAAVSSGDDAVGEMVADAMEKVSNDGVITIEESKTMQTELDLVEGMQFDRGYISAYMATDMEKMEANLEEPYILITDKKISNIQDLLPILEQIVQSGAKLLIIAEDIEGEALTTLIVNKLRGTFNVVAVKAPGYGDRRKEMLQDIAILTGGQVISEEVGLDLKEATMDQLGRAKSVKVQKENTVIVDGYGDKKAIEDRVAQIKKGIEETTSDFDREKLQERLAKLAGGVAVIRVGAATETEMKEAKLRMEDALNATRAAVEEGIIAGGGSAYIHAAKEVAKMAEGLEGDEKTGANIILKALEAPLYHIATNAGLEGSVIINKVRESEPGMGFDAYKEEYVDMVKEGILDPAKVTRSALQNATSVASTLLTTESVVSTIKEETPAMPAGGAGGMGMM
;
A
#
# COMPACT_ATOMS: atom_id res chain seq x y z
N MET A 1 -18.40 22.58 -19.56
CA MET A 1 -18.99 22.40 -18.22
C MET A 1 -18.87 23.70 -17.43
N ALA A 2 -19.98 24.23 -16.93
CA ALA A 2 -19.98 25.41 -16.06
C ALA A 2 -19.34 25.09 -14.71
N LYS A 3 -18.80 26.15 -14.05
CA LYS A 3 -18.17 26.02 -12.74
C LYS A 3 -18.94 26.84 -11.71
N GLU A 4 -19.05 26.30 -10.52
CA GLU A 4 -19.51 26.99 -9.33
C GLU A 4 -18.32 27.30 -8.43
N ILE A 5 -18.29 28.47 -7.81
CA ILE A 5 -17.17 28.91 -7.00
C ILE A 5 -17.70 29.36 -5.63
N LYS A 6 -17.08 28.83 -4.57
CA LYS A 6 -17.29 29.28 -3.19
C LYS A 6 -16.02 29.95 -2.66
N TYR A 7 -16.19 30.89 -1.74
CA TYR A 7 -15.10 31.70 -1.18
C TYR A 7 -15.09 31.69 0.33
N GLY A 8 -13.94 31.95 0.92
CA GLY A 8 -13.75 32.23 2.33
C GLY A 8 -14.35 31.18 3.27
N ALA A 9 -15.14 31.59 4.20
CA ALA A 9 -15.73 30.71 5.23
C ALA A 9 -16.67 29.63 4.64
N GLU A 10 -17.42 29.96 3.58
CA GLU A 10 -18.34 29.00 2.94
C GLU A 10 -17.57 27.89 2.25
N ALA A 11 -16.48 28.23 1.56
CA ALA A 11 -15.59 27.26 0.91
C ALA A 11 -14.97 26.30 1.94
N ARG A 12 -14.43 26.85 3.03
CA ARG A 12 -13.82 26.06 4.11
C ARG A 12 -14.82 25.16 4.83
N ALA A 13 -16.04 25.67 5.12
CA ALA A 13 -17.08 24.87 5.75
C ALA A 13 -17.52 23.68 4.90
N ALA A 14 -17.64 23.83 3.57
CA ALA A 14 -17.98 22.73 2.69
C ALA A 14 -16.86 21.66 2.64
N LEU A 15 -15.58 22.09 2.55
CA LEU A 15 -14.45 21.18 2.63
C LEU A 15 -14.40 20.43 3.97
N GLU A 16 -14.61 21.13 5.10
CA GLU A 16 -14.64 20.54 6.45
C GLU A 16 -15.73 19.47 6.58
N GLN A 17 -16.92 19.71 6.03
CA GLN A 17 -17.98 18.70 6.02
C GLN A 17 -17.57 17.43 5.27
N GLY A 18 -16.93 17.57 4.12
CA GLY A 18 -16.42 16.43 3.37
C GLY A 18 -15.33 15.66 4.11
N VAL A 19 -14.38 16.39 4.72
CA VAL A 19 -13.35 15.81 5.61
C VAL A 19 -13.99 15.02 6.73
N ASN A 20 -14.97 15.60 7.42
CA ASN A 20 -15.62 14.96 8.55
C ASN A 20 -16.44 13.72 8.14
N LYS A 21 -17.21 13.79 7.05
CA LYS A 21 -17.98 12.62 6.55
C LYS A 21 -17.09 11.42 6.27
N LEU A 22 -15.96 11.62 5.61
CA LEU A 22 -15.04 10.53 5.34
C LEU A 22 -14.35 10.05 6.62
N ALA A 23 -13.76 10.95 7.41
CA ALA A 23 -13.01 10.60 8.59
C ALA A 23 -13.88 9.94 9.67
N ASP A 24 -15.12 10.40 9.86
CA ASP A 24 -16.08 9.79 10.80
C ASP A 24 -16.45 8.36 10.41
N THR A 25 -16.48 8.06 9.11
CA THR A 25 -16.71 6.69 8.61
C THR A 25 -15.50 5.79 8.86
N VAL A 26 -14.28 6.31 8.67
CA VAL A 26 -13.04 5.53 8.82
C VAL A 26 -12.68 5.33 10.30
N ARG A 27 -12.81 6.36 11.16
CA ARG A 27 -12.33 6.32 12.56
C ARG A 27 -12.98 5.24 13.44
N VAL A 28 -14.16 4.73 13.06
CA VAL A 28 -14.85 3.67 13.82
C VAL A 28 -14.09 2.35 13.81
N THR A 29 -13.13 2.19 12.89
CA THR A 29 -12.31 0.99 12.76
C THR A 29 -11.06 1.01 13.66
N LEU A 30 -10.72 2.17 14.27
CA LEU A 30 -9.47 2.35 14.99
C LEU A 30 -9.44 1.63 16.34
N GLY A 31 -8.34 0.90 16.57
CA GLY A 31 -8.03 0.25 17.84
C GLY A 31 -8.66 -1.13 18.03
N PRO A 32 -8.34 -1.83 19.14
CA PRO A 32 -8.69 -3.23 19.35
C PRO A 32 -10.22 -3.50 19.52
N LYS A 33 -10.99 -2.46 19.83
CA LYS A 33 -12.47 -2.50 19.85
C LYS A 33 -13.09 -1.73 18.69
N GLY A 34 -12.32 -1.48 17.63
CA GLY A 34 -12.79 -0.93 16.36
C GLY A 34 -13.79 -1.88 15.68
N ARG A 35 -14.64 -1.33 14.81
CA ARG A 35 -15.69 -2.06 14.11
C ARG A 35 -15.51 -1.97 12.62
N ASN A 36 -16.05 -2.95 11.92
CA ASN A 36 -16.02 -2.98 10.45
C ASN A 36 -17.02 -2.00 9.84
N VAL A 37 -16.72 -1.56 8.63
CA VAL A 37 -17.61 -0.80 7.75
C VAL A 37 -18.06 -1.73 6.62
N VAL A 38 -19.33 -1.60 6.21
CA VAL A 38 -19.89 -2.31 5.07
C VAL A 38 -19.92 -1.36 3.88
N LEU A 39 -19.28 -1.77 2.79
CA LEU A 39 -19.17 -1.03 1.55
C LEU A 39 -20.03 -1.71 0.48
N ASP A 40 -20.90 -0.93 -0.17
CA ASP A 40 -21.65 -1.41 -1.34
C ASP A 40 -20.71 -1.54 -2.54
N LYS A 41 -20.91 -2.56 -3.33
CA LYS A 41 -20.15 -2.78 -4.57
C LYS A 41 -21.11 -2.81 -5.76
N SER A 42 -20.76 -2.13 -6.83
CA SER A 42 -21.57 -2.12 -8.07
C SER A 42 -21.79 -3.52 -8.64
N PHE A 43 -20.89 -4.45 -8.36
CA PHE A 43 -20.97 -5.86 -8.76
C PHE A 43 -20.46 -6.75 -7.64
N GLY A 44 -21.16 -7.86 -7.37
CA GLY A 44 -20.79 -8.84 -6.35
C GLY A 44 -21.43 -8.58 -4.98
N ASN A 45 -20.84 -9.15 -3.93
CA ASN A 45 -21.30 -9.00 -2.56
C ASN A 45 -20.73 -7.70 -1.93
N PRO A 46 -21.47 -7.09 -0.97
CA PRO A 46 -20.92 -6.00 -0.17
C PRO A 46 -19.59 -6.43 0.50
N LEU A 47 -18.63 -5.51 0.53
CA LEU A 47 -17.37 -5.72 1.22
C LEU A 47 -17.49 -5.28 2.68
N ILE A 48 -17.09 -6.16 3.60
CA ILE A 48 -16.95 -5.84 5.03
C ILE A 48 -15.46 -5.69 5.32
N THR A 49 -15.04 -4.54 5.83
CA THR A 49 -13.63 -4.27 6.09
C THR A 49 -13.44 -3.26 7.22
N ASN A 50 -12.28 -3.29 7.86
CA ASN A 50 -11.76 -2.28 8.78
C ASN A 50 -10.56 -1.53 8.20
N ASP A 51 -10.11 -1.87 6.99
CA ASP A 51 -9.01 -1.17 6.34
C ASP A 51 -9.40 0.26 5.94
N GLY A 52 -8.69 1.23 6.53
CA GLY A 52 -9.00 2.65 6.38
C GLY A 52 -8.83 3.17 4.95
N VAL A 53 -7.84 2.70 4.20
CA VAL A 53 -7.62 3.15 2.81
C VAL A 53 -8.68 2.60 1.86
N THR A 54 -9.09 1.36 2.04
CA THR A 54 -10.19 0.76 1.25
C THR A 54 -11.50 1.50 1.49
N ILE A 55 -11.81 1.81 2.77
CA ILE A 55 -13.00 2.59 3.10
C ILE A 55 -12.92 4.00 2.48
N ALA A 56 -11.78 4.67 2.62
CA ALA A 56 -11.60 6.04 2.12
C ALA A 56 -11.73 6.13 0.59
N LYS A 57 -11.30 5.11 -0.15
CA LYS A 57 -11.39 5.06 -1.62
C LYS A 57 -12.83 4.93 -2.13
N GLU A 58 -13.70 4.27 -1.38
CA GLU A 58 -15.11 4.05 -1.76
C GLU A 58 -16.03 5.25 -1.46
N ILE A 59 -15.58 6.19 -0.61
CA ILE A 59 -16.42 7.33 -0.25
C ILE A 59 -16.40 8.38 -1.37
N GLU A 60 -17.53 8.55 -2.01
CA GLU A 60 -17.82 9.63 -2.96
C GLU A 60 -19.10 10.36 -2.53
N LEU A 61 -19.01 11.69 -2.40
CA LEU A 61 -20.11 12.52 -1.93
C LEU A 61 -20.83 13.18 -3.10
N GLU A 62 -22.14 13.36 -2.95
CA GLU A 62 -23.00 13.95 -3.98
C GLU A 62 -22.68 15.43 -4.21
N ASP A 63 -22.47 16.21 -3.13
CA ASP A 63 -22.03 17.60 -3.21
C ASP A 63 -20.58 17.68 -3.66
N GLY A 64 -20.31 18.37 -4.78
CA GLY A 64 -18.97 18.45 -5.36
C GLY A 64 -17.94 19.19 -4.49
N PHE A 65 -18.38 20.13 -3.63
CA PHE A 65 -17.50 20.86 -2.72
C PHE A 65 -17.11 20.01 -1.51
N GLU A 66 -18.09 19.33 -0.91
CA GLU A 66 -17.83 18.36 0.15
C GLU A 66 -16.97 17.20 -0.36
N ASN A 67 -17.25 16.71 -1.58
CA ASN A 67 -16.48 15.63 -2.18
C ASN A 67 -14.99 15.99 -2.36
N MET A 68 -14.67 17.25 -2.67
CA MET A 68 -13.26 17.69 -2.71
C MET A 68 -12.60 17.59 -1.33
N GLY A 69 -13.30 17.92 -0.24
CA GLY A 69 -12.83 17.72 1.13
C GLY A 69 -12.55 16.24 1.43
N ALA A 70 -13.48 15.36 1.06
CA ALA A 70 -13.32 13.92 1.19
C ALA A 70 -12.12 13.40 0.35
N GLN A 71 -11.97 13.87 -0.89
CA GLN A 71 -10.85 13.48 -1.75
C GLN A 71 -9.48 13.87 -1.18
N LEU A 72 -9.36 15.03 -0.55
CA LEU A 72 -8.11 15.45 0.10
C LEU A 72 -7.74 14.52 1.27
N ILE A 73 -8.72 14.09 2.08
CA ILE A 73 -8.46 13.12 3.15
C ILE A 73 -8.19 11.72 2.60
N ARG A 74 -8.87 11.31 1.53
CA ARG A 74 -8.55 10.07 0.82
C ARG A 74 -7.09 10.06 0.34
N GLU A 75 -6.54 11.20 -0.10
CA GLU A 75 -5.14 11.32 -0.47
C GLU A 75 -4.22 11.05 0.73
N VAL A 76 -4.56 11.53 1.94
CA VAL A 76 -3.80 11.25 3.16
C VAL A 76 -3.71 9.74 3.42
N ALA A 77 -4.85 9.04 3.38
CA ALA A 77 -4.90 7.60 3.58
C ALA A 77 -4.08 6.85 2.51
N SER A 78 -4.26 7.21 1.23
CA SER A 78 -3.56 6.58 0.10
C SER A 78 -2.04 6.79 0.18
N LYS A 79 -1.58 8.01 0.48
CA LYS A 79 -0.14 8.30 0.62
C LYS A 79 0.49 7.58 1.80
N THR A 80 -0.25 7.42 2.90
CA THR A 80 0.23 6.66 4.06
C THR A 80 0.35 5.19 3.73
N ASN A 81 -0.63 4.63 3.01
CA ASN A 81 -0.56 3.27 2.49
C ASN A 81 0.64 3.06 1.55
N ASP A 82 0.87 3.98 0.60
CA ASP A 82 1.98 3.90 -0.36
C ASP A 82 3.36 3.88 0.32
N VAL A 83 3.52 4.60 1.43
CA VAL A 83 4.82 4.76 2.14
C VAL A 83 5.05 3.70 3.20
N ALA A 84 4.01 3.36 3.96
CA ALA A 84 4.13 2.53 5.17
C ALA A 84 3.28 1.25 5.12
N GLY A 85 2.29 1.17 4.23
CA GLY A 85 1.41 0.02 4.05
C GLY A 85 0.42 -0.21 5.19
N ASP A 86 0.41 0.66 6.21
CA ASP A 86 -0.46 0.62 7.38
C ASP A 86 -0.64 2.04 7.95
N GLY A 87 -1.48 2.21 8.99
CA GLY A 87 -1.71 3.48 9.68
C GLY A 87 -2.61 4.46 8.95
N THR A 88 -3.35 4.01 7.96
CA THR A 88 -4.24 4.84 7.11
C THR A 88 -5.38 5.47 7.90
N THR A 89 -5.97 4.73 8.84
CA THR A 89 -6.98 5.23 9.77
C THR A 89 -6.41 6.29 10.72
N THR A 90 -5.23 6.06 11.28
CA THR A 90 -4.53 7.00 12.15
C THR A 90 -4.23 8.32 11.42
N ALA A 91 -3.74 8.25 10.18
CA ALA A 91 -3.46 9.41 9.35
C ALA A 91 -4.72 10.23 9.05
N THR A 92 -5.83 9.56 8.75
CA THR A 92 -7.15 10.16 8.51
C THR A 92 -7.66 10.92 9.75
N VAL A 93 -7.55 10.30 10.93
CA VAL A 93 -7.96 10.88 12.21
C VAL A 93 -7.12 12.10 12.59
N LEU A 94 -5.80 12.02 12.40
CA LEU A 94 -4.90 13.16 12.61
C LEU A 94 -5.24 14.33 11.69
N ALA A 95 -5.46 14.05 10.40
CA ALA A 95 -5.81 15.09 9.42
C ALA A 95 -7.14 15.76 9.76
N GLN A 96 -8.17 15.00 10.14
CA GLN A 96 -9.46 15.53 10.61
C GLN A 96 -9.26 16.46 11.80
N ALA A 97 -8.52 16.04 12.82
CA ALA A 97 -8.27 16.83 14.01
C ALA A 97 -7.55 18.16 13.68
N MET A 98 -6.54 18.11 12.79
CA MET A 98 -5.82 19.29 12.33
C MET A 98 -6.71 20.26 11.56
N VAL A 99 -7.54 19.75 10.64
CA VAL A 99 -8.46 20.59 9.85
C VAL A 99 -9.48 21.25 10.75
N ASN A 100 -10.16 20.49 11.62
CA ASN A 100 -11.20 21.01 12.50
C ASN A 100 -10.66 22.07 13.48
N GLU A 101 -9.48 21.83 14.06
CA GLU A 101 -8.86 22.82 14.96
C GLU A 101 -8.32 24.03 14.19
N GLY A 102 -7.74 23.78 12.99
CA GLY A 102 -7.25 24.84 12.13
C GLY A 102 -8.34 25.80 11.67
N ILE A 103 -9.49 25.28 11.22
CA ILE A 103 -10.62 26.12 10.77
C ILE A 103 -11.16 26.99 11.90
N LYS A 104 -11.23 26.51 13.14
CA LYS A 104 -11.63 27.33 14.31
C LYS A 104 -10.68 28.50 14.50
N ASN A 105 -9.37 28.30 14.39
CA ASN A 105 -8.37 29.36 14.54
C ASN A 105 -8.39 30.34 13.36
N LEU A 106 -8.65 29.86 12.12
CA LEU A 106 -8.84 30.74 10.97
C LEU A 106 -10.11 31.63 11.12
N ALA A 107 -11.20 31.07 11.64
CA ALA A 107 -12.41 31.82 11.94
C ALA A 107 -12.17 32.89 13.03
N ALA A 108 -11.21 32.66 13.93
CA ALA A 108 -10.77 33.65 14.94
C ALA A 108 -9.78 34.70 14.38
N GLY A 109 -9.44 34.65 13.09
CA GLY A 109 -8.61 35.63 12.39
C GLY A 109 -7.12 35.31 12.28
N ALA A 110 -6.70 34.11 12.59
CA ALA A 110 -5.30 33.69 12.43
C ALA A 110 -4.86 33.66 10.96
N ASN A 111 -3.61 34.02 10.71
CA ASN A 111 -3.03 34.00 9.37
C ASN A 111 -2.67 32.56 8.92
N PRO A 112 -3.31 32.02 7.87
CA PRO A 112 -3.11 30.63 7.45
C PRO A 112 -1.67 30.30 7.05
N ILE A 113 -0.95 31.24 6.45
CA ILE A 113 0.44 31.05 6.02
C ILE A 113 1.39 30.94 7.22
N VAL A 114 1.11 31.71 8.29
CA VAL A 114 1.89 31.66 9.53
C VAL A 114 1.55 30.42 10.34
N LEU A 115 0.25 30.05 10.42
CA LEU A 115 -0.20 28.78 11.01
C LEU A 115 0.53 27.59 10.40
N ARG A 116 0.58 27.52 9.07
CA ARG A 116 1.28 26.45 8.34
C ARG A 116 2.75 26.30 8.75
N LYS A 117 3.45 27.42 8.99
CA LYS A 117 4.85 27.37 9.48
C LYS A 117 4.95 26.76 10.86
N GLY A 118 4.04 27.14 11.76
CA GLY A 118 3.99 26.58 13.11
C GLY A 118 3.65 25.09 13.11
N MET A 119 2.64 24.69 12.32
CA MET A 119 2.30 23.27 12.13
C MET A 119 3.49 22.47 11.64
N LYS A 120 4.21 22.96 10.62
CA LYS A 120 5.38 22.28 10.09
C LYS A 120 6.47 22.07 11.16
N LYS A 121 6.84 23.12 11.89
CA LYS A 121 7.84 23.03 12.99
C LYS A 121 7.44 22.02 14.06
N ALA A 122 6.15 22.02 14.45
CA ALA A 122 5.64 21.09 15.44
C ALA A 122 5.65 19.64 14.94
N THR A 123 5.30 19.43 13.67
CA THR A 123 5.37 18.11 13.05
C THR A 123 6.80 17.61 12.94
N ASP A 124 7.74 18.46 12.46
CA ASP A 124 9.15 18.11 12.36
C ASP A 124 9.71 17.71 13.75
N LYS A 125 9.35 18.44 14.82
CA LYS A 125 9.76 18.12 16.19
C LYS A 125 9.12 16.83 16.71
N ALA A 126 7.85 16.58 16.42
CA ALA A 126 7.18 15.33 16.79
C ALA A 126 7.83 14.13 16.09
N VAL A 127 8.12 14.23 14.80
CA VAL A 127 8.78 13.19 14.01
C VAL A 127 10.19 12.89 14.55
N GLU A 128 10.98 13.92 14.84
CA GLU A 128 12.29 13.77 15.48
C GLU A 128 12.19 13.01 16.82
N THR A 129 11.20 13.36 17.64
CA THR A 129 10.97 12.73 18.93
C THR A 129 10.52 11.27 18.79
N ILE A 130 9.61 10.97 17.84
CA ILE A 130 9.18 9.60 17.53
C ILE A 130 10.36 8.75 17.08
N ALA A 131 11.21 9.28 16.20
CA ALA A 131 12.42 8.59 15.75
C ALA A 131 13.40 8.32 16.92
N ALA A 132 13.54 9.27 17.85
CA ALA A 132 14.39 9.11 19.03
C ALA A 132 13.83 8.09 20.04
N MET A 133 12.52 7.87 20.09
CA MET A 133 11.88 6.84 20.93
C MET A 133 11.94 5.44 20.31
N SER A 134 12.29 5.34 19.02
CA SER A 134 12.30 4.06 18.32
C SER A 134 13.42 3.14 18.80
N SER A 135 13.11 1.86 18.91
CA SER A 135 14.06 0.78 19.16
C SER A 135 14.01 -0.26 18.03
N LYS A 136 15.17 -0.86 17.71
CA LYS A 136 15.23 -1.89 16.67
C LYS A 136 14.44 -3.13 17.10
N VAL A 137 13.79 -3.76 16.12
CA VAL A 137 13.11 -5.03 16.33
C VAL A 137 14.12 -6.13 16.64
N ASN A 138 13.92 -6.85 17.73
CA ASN A 138 14.78 -7.92 18.18
C ASN A 138 14.02 -9.26 18.19
N GLY A 139 14.32 -10.08 17.17
CA GLY A 139 13.85 -11.46 17.10
C GLY A 139 12.37 -11.63 16.68
N LYS A 140 12.00 -12.89 16.52
CA LYS A 140 10.71 -13.34 16.02
C LYS A 140 9.51 -12.88 16.87
N GLU A 141 9.69 -12.87 18.20
CA GLU A 141 8.60 -12.52 19.12
C GLU A 141 8.11 -11.08 18.92
N GLN A 142 9.01 -10.12 18.75
CA GLN A 142 8.60 -8.73 18.48
C GLN A 142 7.98 -8.56 17.11
N ILE A 143 8.45 -9.30 16.09
CA ILE A 143 7.84 -9.37 14.76
C ILE A 143 6.39 -9.87 14.89
N ALA A 144 6.17 -10.99 15.59
CA ALA A 144 4.84 -11.54 15.81
C ALA A 144 3.93 -10.55 16.54
N ARG A 145 4.45 -9.82 17.55
CA ARG A 145 3.67 -8.81 18.28
C ARG A 145 3.25 -7.64 17.40
N VAL A 146 4.14 -7.11 16.57
CA VAL A 146 3.79 -6.03 15.61
C VAL A 146 2.68 -6.49 14.67
N ALA A 147 2.82 -7.68 14.08
CA ALA A 147 1.83 -8.23 13.17
C ALA A 147 0.49 -8.52 13.87
N ALA A 148 0.53 -9.02 15.12
CA ALA A 148 -0.67 -9.27 15.92
C ALA A 148 -1.41 -7.98 16.28
N VAL A 149 -0.70 -6.90 16.61
CA VAL A 149 -1.31 -5.59 16.91
C VAL A 149 -1.98 -5.01 15.65
N SER A 150 -1.32 -5.08 14.49
CA SER A 150 -1.87 -4.58 13.23
C SER A 150 -3.09 -5.39 12.77
N SER A 151 -3.03 -6.73 12.86
CA SER A 151 -4.14 -7.60 12.43
C SER A 151 -5.25 -7.77 13.48
N GLY A 152 -4.96 -7.51 14.76
CA GLY A 152 -5.85 -7.85 15.87
C GLY A 152 -5.98 -9.37 16.13
N ASP A 153 -5.01 -10.18 15.66
CA ASP A 153 -5.04 -11.65 15.72
C ASP A 153 -3.64 -12.23 15.97
N ASP A 154 -3.46 -12.92 17.10
CA ASP A 154 -2.18 -13.51 17.47
C ASP A 154 -1.74 -14.62 16.49
N ALA A 155 -2.67 -15.37 15.91
CA ALA A 155 -2.34 -16.43 14.95
C ALA A 155 -1.82 -15.85 13.64
N VAL A 156 -2.35 -14.72 13.19
CA VAL A 156 -1.81 -13.95 12.06
C VAL A 156 -0.41 -13.45 12.38
N GLY A 157 -0.21 -12.93 13.60
CA GLY A 157 1.10 -12.47 14.06
C GLY A 157 2.18 -13.55 13.99
N GLU A 158 1.91 -14.73 14.53
CA GLU A 158 2.81 -15.88 14.47
C GLU A 158 3.11 -16.31 13.03
N MET A 159 2.09 -16.37 12.17
CA MET A 159 2.25 -16.78 10.78
C MET A 159 3.12 -15.81 9.97
N VAL A 160 2.95 -14.49 10.15
CA VAL A 160 3.79 -13.48 9.50
C VAL A 160 5.23 -13.59 10.00
N ALA A 161 5.44 -13.79 11.30
CA ALA A 161 6.77 -13.96 11.86
C ALA A 161 7.45 -15.24 11.36
N ASP A 162 6.71 -16.34 11.25
CA ASP A 162 7.20 -17.59 10.65
C ASP A 162 7.59 -17.41 9.18
N ALA A 163 6.78 -16.67 8.41
CA ALA A 163 7.08 -16.37 7.03
C ALA A 163 8.38 -15.57 6.90
N MET A 164 8.55 -14.51 7.72
CA MET A 164 9.75 -13.67 7.71
C MET A 164 11.01 -14.45 8.13
N GLU A 165 10.89 -15.35 9.10
CA GLU A 165 12.00 -16.19 9.52
C GLU A 165 12.46 -17.15 8.41
N LYS A 166 11.50 -17.72 7.65
CA LYS A 166 11.79 -18.68 6.58
C LYS A 166 12.46 -18.06 5.35
N VAL A 167 12.12 -16.84 5.00
CA VAL A 167 12.62 -16.20 3.76
C VAL A 167 13.82 -15.29 3.95
N SER A 168 14.38 -15.16 5.16
CA SER A 168 15.42 -14.19 5.49
C SER A 168 15.00 -12.71 5.31
N ASN A 169 15.89 -11.77 5.67
CA ASN A 169 15.57 -10.33 5.68
C ASN A 169 15.24 -9.75 4.29
N ASP A 170 15.77 -10.34 3.22
CA ASP A 170 15.56 -9.91 1.83
C ASP A 170 14.52 -10.77 1.09
N GLY A 171 13.88 -11.70 1.79
CA GLY A 171 12.95 -12.64 1.22
C GLY A 171 11.59 -12.04 0.92
N VAL A 172 10.90 -12.64 -0.04
CA VAL A 172 9.60 -12.19 -0.51
C VAL A 172 8.50 -12.95 0.18
N ILE A 173 7.50 -12.23 0.70
CA ILE A 173 6.27 -12.81 1.23
C ILE A 173 5.12 -12.30 0.38
N THR A 174 4.32 -13.22 -0.15
CA THR A 174 3.08 -12.92 -0.89
C THR A 174 1.87 -13.47 -0.16
N ILE A 175 0.73 -12.82 -0.34
CA ILE A 175 -0.54 -13.24 0.23
C ILE A 175 -1.49 -13.57 -0.91
N GLU A 176 -1.93 -14.83 -0.97
CA GLU A 176 -2.83 -15.36 -1.99
C GLU A 176 -4.11 -15.88 -1.36
N GLU A 177 -5.15 -16.06 -2.18
CA GLU A 177 -6.39 -16.69 -1.75
C GLU A 177 -6.24 -18.20 -1.79
N SER A 178 -6.64 -18.88 -0.70
CA SER A 178 -6.70 -20.34 -0.66
C SER A 178 -7.99 -20.85 -1.31
N LYS A 179 -7.90 -22.04 -1.90
CA LYS A 179 -9.08 -22.80 -2.33
C LYS A 179 -9.68 -23.64 -1.19
N THR A 180 -9.03 -23.64 -0.03
CA THR A 180 -9.46 -24.37 1.17
C THR A 180 -9.94 -23.39 2.24
N MET A 181 -10.57 -23.91 3.29
CA MET A 181 -11.00 -23.11 4.44
C MET A 181 -9.86 -22.79 5.42
N GLN A 182 -8.69 -23.37 5.22
CA GLN A 182 -7.54 -23.19 6.12
C GLN A 182 -6.54 -22.20 5.54
N THR A 183 -5.98 -21.37 6.41
CA THR A 183 -4.85 -20.51 6.07
C THR A 183 -3.56 -21.29 6.26
N GLU A 184 -2.70 -21.29 5.24
CA GLU A 184 -1.48 -22.08 5.19
C GLU A 184 -0.28 -21.20 4.78
N LEU A 185 0.91 -21.56 5.29
CA LEU A 185 2.18 -20.93 4.92
C LEU A 185 3.05 -21.94 4.17
N ASP A 186 3.29 -21.67 2.89
CA ASP A 186 4.18 -22.44 2.04
C ASP A 186 5.44 -21.67 1.71
N LEU A 187 6.56 -22.37 1.60
CA LEU A 187 7.79 -21.85 1.01
C LEU A 187 7.94 -22.47 -0.37
N VAL A 188 7.97 -21.63 -1.40
CA VAL A 188 8.06 -22.05 -2.80
C VAL A 188 9.26 -21.40 -3.49
N GLU A 189 9.69 -21.98 -4.60
CA GLU A 189 10.70 -21.38 -5.44
C GLU A 189 10.12 -20.14 -6.13
N GLY A 190 10.88 -19.05 -6.15
CA GLY A 190 10.40 -17.80 -6.72
C GLY A 190 11.43 -16.69 -6.63
N MET A 191 11.14 -15.59 -7.28
CA MET A 191 12.03 -14.43 -7.33
C MET A 191 11.25 -13.12 -7.41
N GLN A 192 11.75 -12.09 -6.74
CA GLN A 192 11.32 -10.71 -6.95
C GLN A 192 12.41 -9.91 -7.65
N PHE A 193 12.00 -9.00 -8.54
CA PHE A 193 12.90 -7.99 -9.10
C PHE A 193 12.23 -6.61 -9.20
N ASP A 194 13.06 -5.56 -9.14
CA ASP A 194 12.63 -4.15 -8.98
C ASP A 194 12.27 -3.55 -10.36
N ARG A 195 11.30 -4.12 -11.04
CA ARG A 195 10.67 -3.60 -12.26
C ARG A 195 9.21 -3.97 -12.26
N GLY A 196 8.36 -2.99 -12.45
CA GLY A 196 6.92 -3.18 -12.56
C GLY A 196 6.42 -3.10 -14.00
N TYR A 197 5.10 -3.02 -14.14
CA TYR A 197 4.46 -2.93 -15.46
C TYR A 197 4.88 -1.65 -16.22
N ILE A 198 5.02 -1.78 -17.54
CA ILE A 198 5.40 -0.64 -18.41
C ILE A 198 4.27 0.42 -18.47
N SER A 199 3.02 0.00 -18.31
CA SER A 199 1.86 0.89 -18.34
C SER A 199 0.83 0.48 -17.28
N ALA A 200 0.25 1.48 -16.60
CA ALA A 200 -0.84 1.28 -15.63
C ALA A 200 -2.07 0.56 -16.23
N TYR A 201 -2.31 0.71 -17.53
CA TYR A 201 -3.38 -0.02 -18.23
C TYR A 201 -3.16 -1.54 -18.30
N MET A 202 -2.00 -2.03 -17.86
CA MET A 202 -1.70 -3.46 -17.74
C MET A 202 -2.10 -4.05 -16.38
N ALA A 203 -2.55 -3.24 -15.43
CA ALA A 203 -3.11 -3.74 -14.18
C ALA A 203 -4.37 -4.58 -14.47
N THR A 204 -4.57 -5.64 -13.68
CA THR A 204 -5.78 -6.47 -13.67
C THR A 204 -6.70 -6.08 -12.52
N ASP A 205 -6.12 -5.55 -11.45
CA ASP A 205 -6.79 -4.94 -10.32
C ASP A 205 -6.48 -3.44 -10.31
N MET A 206 -7.44 -2.63 -10.70
CA MET A 206 -7.29 -1.17 -10.79
C MET A 206 -7.35 -0.48 -9.41
N GLU A 207 -7.94 -1.13 -8.40
CA GLU A 207 -8.00 -0.58 -7.05
C GLU A 207 -6.63 -0.67 -6.35
N LYS A 208 -5.96 -1.82 -6.50
CA LYS A 208 -4.62 -2.07 -5.96
C LYS A 208 -3.50 -1.67 -6.91
N MET A 209 -3.83 -1.31 -8.15
CA MET A 209 -2.86 -1.04 -9.22
C MET A 209 -1.86 -2.19 -9.40
N GLU A 210 -2.38 -3.42 -9.42
CA GLU A 210 -1.61 -4.65 -9.54
C GLU A 210 -2.10 -5.47 -10.74
N ALA A 211 -1.21 -6.26 -11.33
CA ALA A 211 -1.55 -7.28 -12.30
C ALA A 211 -1.23 -8.66 -11.73
N ASN A 212 -2.24 -9.50 -11.60
CA ASN A 212 -2.12 -10.87 -11.12
C ASN A 212 -2.37 -11.84 -12.28
N LEU A 213 -1.37 -12.63 -12.61
CA LEU A 213 -1.41 -13.64 -13.66
C LEU A 213 -1.30 -15.03 -13.02
N GLU A 214 -2.30 -15.86 -13.17
CA GLU A 214 -2.27 -17.27 -12.77
C GLU A 214 -1.82 -18.12 -13.96
N GLU A 215 -0.89 -19.02 -13.73
CA GLU A 215 -0.30 -19.94 -14.72
C GLU A 215 0.14 -19.26 -16.04
N PRO A 216 0.82 -18.09 -15.99
CA PRO A 216 1.22 -17.40 -17.20
C PRO A 216 2.33 -18.13 -17.94
N TYR A 217 2.38 -17.92 -19.26
CA TYR A 217 3.60 -18.06 -20.02
C TYR A 217 4.47 -16.81 -19.86
N ILE A 218 5.79 -16.97 -19.88
CA ILE A 218 6.75 -15.90 -19.62
C ILE A 218 7.72 -15.82 -20.80
N LEU A 219 7.58 -14.77 -21.61
CA LEU A 219 8.51 -14.45 -22.68
C LEU A 219 9.66 -13.62 -22.11
N ILE A 220 10.89 -14.07 -22.28
CA ILE A 220 12.09 -13.44 -21.72
C ILE A 220 13.03 -13.06 -22.86
N THR A 221 13.35 -11.77 -22.99
CA THR A 221 14.26 -11.28 -24.03
C THR A 221 15.08 -10.09 -23.55
N ASP A 222 16.29 -9.97 -24.06
CA ASP A 222 17.18 -8.82 -23.88
C ASP A 222 16.96 -7.72 -24.94
N LYS A 223 16.04 -7.96 -25.89
CA LYS A 223 15.73 -7.01 -26.97
C LYS A 223 14.77 -5.94 -26.53
N LYS A 224 14.88 -4.78 -27.17
CA LYS A 224 13.87 -3.72 -27.17
C LYS A 224 12.85 -4.00 -28.26
N ILE A 225 11.55 -3.96 -27.89
CA ILE A 225 10.45 -4.30 -28.79
C ILE A 225 9.69 -3.01 -29.14
N SER A 226 9.80 -2.58 -30.40
CA SER A 226 9.10 -1.38 -30.91
C SER A 226 8.03 -1.75 -31.94
N ASN A 227 8.20 -2.89 -32.65
CA ASN A 227 7.32 -3.35 -33.69
C ASN A 227 6.54 -4.59 -33.21
N ILE A 228 5.22 -4.56 -33.31
CA ILE A 228 4.35 -5.68 -32.91
C ILE A 228 4.58 -6.93 -33.78
N GLN A 229 5.05 -6.74 -35.02
CA GLN A 229 5.32 -7.85 -35.95
C GLN A 229 6.35 -8.86 -35.38
N ASP A 230 7.25 -8.41 -34.52
CA ASP A 230 8.25 -9.27 -33.91
C ASP A 230 7.64 -10.24 -32.88
N LEU A 231 6.45 -9.91 -32.34
CA LEU A 231 5.72 -10.72 -31.36
C LEU A 231 4.56 -11.52 -31.97
N LEU A 232 4.14 -11.22 -33.21
CA LEU A 232 2.93 -11.81 -33.80
C LEU A 232 2.89 -13.34 -33.69
N PRO A 233 3.95 -14.09 -34.05
CA PRO A 233 3.88 -15.55 -34.05
C PRO A 233 3.60 -16.13 -32.67
N ILE A 234 4.14 -15.53 -31.60
CA ILE A 234 3.90 -16.00 -30.24
C ILE A 234 2.56 -15.51 -29.71
N LEU A 235 2.14 -14.27 -30.04
CA LEU A 235 0.86 -13.73 -29.63
C LEU A 235 -0.31 -14.52 -30.23
N GLU A 236 -0.21 -14.96 -31.50
CA GLU A 236 -1.22 -15.81 -32.13
C GLU A 236 -1.40 -17.14 -31.38
N GLN A 237 -0.31 -17.78 -30.97
CA GLN A 237 -0.36 -19.02 -30.21
C GLN A 237 -0.97 -18.81 -28.81
N ILE A 238 -0.62 -17.70 -28.11
CA ILE A 238 -1.18 -17.32 -26.81
C ILE A 238 -2.69 -17.06 -26.93
N VAL A 239 -3.12 -16.30 -27.95
CA VAL A 239 -4.54 -16.04 -28.19
C VAL A 239 -5.32 -17.33 -28.48
N GLN A 240 -4.78 -18.21 -29.31
CA GLN A 240 -5.41 -19.49 -29.65
C GLN A 240 -5.55 -20.42 -28.44
N SER A 241 -4.57 -20.39 -27.53
CA SER A 241 -4.61 -21.21 -26.29
C SER A 241 -5.44 -20.58 -25.19
N GLY A 242 -5.81 -19.28 -25.27
CA GLY A 242 -6.46 -18.54 -24.22
C GLY A 242 -5.56 -18.30 -23.00
N ALA A 243 -4.26 -18.44 -23.16
CA ALA A 243 -3.29 -18.35 -22.08
C ALA A 243 -2.98 -16.89 -21.68
N LYS A 244 -2.47 -16.70 -20.46
CA LYS A 244 -1.97 -15.41 -19.99
C LYS A 244 -0.48 -15.29 -20.34
N LEU A 245 0.00 -14.09 -20.65
CA LEU A 245 1.37 -13.84 -21.05
C LEU A 245 1.99 -12.73 -20.20
N LEU A 246 3.16 -13.02 -19.63
CA LEU A 246 4.09 -12.01 -19.12
C LEU A 246 5.21 -11.82 -20.15
N ILE A 247 5.52 -10.58 -20.51
CA ILE A 247 6.65 -10.24 -21.36
C ILE A 247 7.69 -9.50 -20.53
N ILE A 248 8.90 -10.05 -20.44
CA ILE A 248 10.06 -9.42 -19.82
C ILE A 248 11.03 -9.05 -20.94
N ALA A 249 11.17 -7.77 -21.24
CA ALA A 249 11.99 -7.27 -22.34
C ALA A 249 12.84 -6.08 -21.87
N GLU A 250 13.91 -5.74 -22.60
CA GLU A 250 14.69 -4.53 -22.30
C GLU A 250 13.78 -3.30 -22.20
N ASP A 251 12.94 -3.10 -23.19
CA ASP A 251 11.86 -2.11 -23.21
C ASP A 251 10.79 -2.53 -24.24
N ILE A 252 9.56 -2.05 -24.04
CA ILE A 252 8.51 -2.15 -25.05
C ILE A 252 7.92 -0.77 -25.24
N GLU A 253 7.96 -0.28 -26.48
CA GLU A 253 7.53 1.09 -26.80
C GLU A 253 6.79 1.17 -28.14
N GLY A 254 6.33 2.37 -28.48
CA GLY A 254 5.76 2.72 -29.76
C GLY A 254 4.52 1.90 -30.12
N GLU A 255 4.50 1.37 -31.35
CA GLU A 255 3.38 0.61 -31.89
C GLU A 255 3.14 -0.69 -31.11
N ALA A 256 4.21 -1.39 -30.72
CA ALA A 256 4.10 -2.64 -29.97
C ALA A 256 3.35 -2.44 -28.64
N LEU A 257 3.76 -1.45 -27.84
CA LEU A 257 3.11 -1.15 -26.56
C LEU A 257 1.64 -0.77 -26.75
N THR A 258 1.36 0.12 -27.69
CA THR A 258 -0.01 0.58 -27.96
C THR A 258 -0.90 -0.58 -28.36
N THR A 259 -0.44 -1.45 -29.25
CA THR A 259 -1.20 -2.63 -29.71
C THR A 259 -1.48 -3.62 -28.58
N LEU A 260 -0.49 -3.90 -27.72
CA LEU A 260 -0.68 -4.76 -26.55
C LEU A 260 -1.73 -4.20 -25.59
N ILE A 261 -1.67 -2.89 -25.28
CA ILE A 261 -2.64 -2.23 -24.40
C ILE A 261 -4.05 -2.27 -24.99
N VAL A 262 -4.20 -1.89 -26.26
CA VAL A 262 -5.53 -1.85 -26.91
C VAL A 262 -6.17 -3.23 -26.93
N ASN A 263 -5.43 -4.27 -27.29
CA ASN A 263 -5.98 -5.63 -27.33
C ASN A 263 -6.30 -6.18 -25.93
N LYS A 264 -5.49 -5.85 -24.92
CA LYS A 264 -5.81 -6.18 -23.52
C LYS A 264 -7.10 -5.49 -23.07
N LEU A 265 -7.25 -4.19 -23.32
CA LEU A 265 -8.46 -3.44 -22.96
C LEU A 265 -9.72 -3.94 -23.68
N ARG A 266 -9.56 -4.49 -24.89
CA ARG A 266 -10.64 -5.15 -25.64
C ARG A 266 -10.94 -6.57 -25.15
N GLY A 267 -10.15 -7.09 -24.21
CA GLY A 267 -10.30 -8.46 -23.70
C GLY A 267 -9.88 -9.55 -24.71
N THR A 268 -9.14 -9.21 -25.77
CA THR A 268 -8.70 -10.16 -26.79
C THR A 268 -7.71 -11.17 -26.20
N PHE A 269 -6.79 -10.72 -25.34
CA PHE A 269 -5.87 -11.58 -24.60
C PHE A 269 -5.35 -10.88 -23.34
N ASN A 270 -4.89 -11.68 -22.38
CA ASN A 270 -4.38 -11.17 -21.11
C ASN A 270 -2.85 -11.12 -21.13
N VAL A 271 -2.31 -9.90 -21.26
CA VAL A 271 -0.86 -9.66 -21.32
C VAL A 271 -0.44 -8.62 -20.31
N VAL A 272 0.72 -8.82 -19.70
CA VAL A 272 1.43 -7.83 -18.90
C VAL A 272 2.86 -7.75 -19.42
N ALA A 273 3.37 -6.54 -19.54
CA ALA A 273 4.74 -6.29 -19.99
C ALA A 273 5.52 -5.54 -18.91
N VAL A 274 6.72 -5.99 -18.63
CA VAL A 274 7.64 -5.43 -17.65
C VAL A 274 9.02 -5.21 -18.27
N LYS A 275 9.76 -4.24 -17.75
CA LYS A 275 11.15 -4.05 -18.16
C LYS A 275 12.06 -5.09 -17.50
N ALA A 276 13.03 -5.56 -18.23
CA ALA A 276 14.05 -6.46 -17.72
C ALA A 276 14.84 -5.80 -16.57
N PRO A 277 15.12 -6.54 -15.50
CA PRO A 277 15.92 -6.03 -14.39
C PRO A 277 17.39 -5.86 -14.76
N GLY A 278 18.08 -4.90 -14.13
CA GLY A 278 19.48 -4.62 -14.35
C GLY A 278 19.80 -3.88 -15.65
N TYR A 279 21.10 -3.72 -15.92
CA TYR A 279 21.64 -3.05 -17.11
C TYR A 279 22.88 -3.80 -17.62
N GLY A 280 23.12 -3.76 -18.94
CA GLY A 280 24.30 -4.40 -19.56
C GLY A 280 24.40 -5.90 -19.25
N ASP A 281 25.59 -6.38 -18.93
CA ASP A 281 25.84 -7.81 -18.67
C ASP A 281 25.05 -8.32 -17.46
N ARG A 282 24.80 -7.49 -16.46
CA ARG A 282 23.94 -7.86 -15.31
C ARG A 282 22.51 -8.16 -15.71
N ARG A 283 21.96 -7.44 -16.69
CA ARG A 283 20.62 -7.71 -17.22
C ARG A 283 20.58 -9.12 -17.81
N LYS A 284 21.58 -9.48 -18.60
CA LYS A 284 21.67 -10.82 -19.21
C LYS A 284 21.70 -11.92 -18.15
N GLU A 285 22.52 -11.74 -17.13
CA GLU A 285 22.64 -12.66 -16.01
C GLU A 285 21.33 -12.82 -15.23
N MET A 286 20.61 -11.71 -14.97
CA MET A 286 19.32 -11.75 -14.29
C MET A 286 18.22 -12.37 -15.17
N LEU A 287 18.20 -12.10 -16.47
CA LEU A 287 17.29 -12.76 -17.40
C LEU A 287 17.54 -14.27 -17.47
N GLN A 288 18.82 -14.70 -17.41
CA GLN A 288 19.16 -16.11 -17.34
C GLN A 288 18.71 -16.76 -16.03
N ASP A 289 18.83 -16.06 -14.90
CA ASP A 289 18.32 -16.54 -13.60
C ASP A 289 16.79 -16.73 -13.64
N ILE A 290 16.06 -15.77 -14.25
CA ILE A 290 14.60 -15.86 -14.44
C ILE A 290 14.25 -17.03 -15.39
N ALA A 291 14.99 -17.21 -16.46
CA ALA A 291 14.77 -18.29 -17.42
C ALA A 291 14.94 -19.68 -16.76
N ILE A 292 15.99 -19.85 -15.98
CA ILE A 292 16.24 -21.10 -15.22
C ILE A 292 15.13 -21.33 -14.19
N LEU A 293 14.75 -20.30 -13.44
CA LEU A 293 13.67 -20.39 -12.44
C LEU A 293 12.33 -20.81 -13.06
N THR A 294 12.04 -20.33 -14.26
CA THR A 294 10.74 -20.55 -14.92
C THR A 294 10.72 -21.67 -15.94
N GLY A 295 11.89 -22.29 -16.19
CA GLY A 295 12.05 -23.37 -17.18
C GLY A 295 11.98 -22.89 -18.64
N GLY A 296 12.18 -21.58 -18.88
CA GLY A 296 12.19 -20.98 -20.19
C GLY A 296 13.60 -20.74 -20.74
N GLN A 297 13.66 -20.01 -21.84
CA GLN A 297 14.91 -19.60 -22.49
C GLN A 297 14.91 -18.07 -22.69
N VAL A 298 16.10 -17.46 -22.59
CA VAL A 298 16.27 -16.06 -22.97
C VAL A 298 16.35 -15.99 -24.49
N ILE A 299 15.40 -15.29 -25.11
CA ILE A 299 15.40 -15.07 -26.56
C ILE A 299 16.30 -13.88 -26.88
N SER A 300 17.49 -14.18 -27.38
CA SER A 300 18.54 -13.20 -27.69
C SER A 300 19.28 -13.57 -28.95
N GLU A 301 19.72 -12.58 -29.72
CA GLU A 301 20.56 -12.78 -30.90
C GLU A 301 21.91 -13.43 -30.56
N GLU A 302 22.45 -13.19 -29.37
CA GLU A 302 23.70 -13.74 -28.91
C GLU A 302 23.65 -15.28 -28.80
N VAL A 303 22.48 -15.84 -28.47
CA VAL A 303 22.24 -17.27 -28.43
C VAL A 303 21.62 -17.82 -29.72
N GLY A 304 21.47 -16.98 -30.76
CA GLY A 304 20.94 -17.38 -32.06
C GLY A 304 19.43 -17.53 -32.10
N LEU A 305 18.68 -16.95 -31.14
CA LEU A 305 17.22 -16.98 -31.09
C LEU A 305 16.62 -15.63 -31.53
N ASP A 306 15.58 -15.69 -32.38
CA ASP A 306 14.83 -14.51 -32.81
C ASP A 306 13.39 -14.55 -32.26
N LEU A 307 12.89 -13.37 -31.85
CA LEU A 307 11.50 -13.23 -31.39
C LEU A 307 10.47 -13.64 -32.44
N LYS A 308 10.78 -13.45 -33.73
CA LYS A 308 9.92 -13.85 -34.84
C LYS A 308 9.77 -15.36 -35.00
N GLU A 309 10.70 -16.11 -34.46
CA GLU A 309 10.73 -17.57 -34.51
C GLU A 309 10.44 -18.20 -33.15
N ALA A 310 10.03 -17.39 -32.17
CA ALA A 310 9.74 -17.84 -30.82
C ALA A 310 8.55 -18.81 -30.79
N THR A 311 8.71 -19.87 -30.02
CA THR A 311 7.71 -20.93 -29.83
C THR A 311 7.32 -21.08 -28.37
N MET A 312 6.15 -21.66 -28.09
CA MET A 312 5.62 -21.80 -26.72
C MET A 312 6.52 -22.61 -25.78
N ASP A 313 7.28 -23.55 -26.30
CA ASP A 313 8.20 -24.41 -25.55
C ASP A 313 9.48 -23.68 -25.10
N GLN A 314 9.77 -22.51 -25.66
CA GLN A 314 10.87 -21.65 -25.23
C GLN A 314 10.44 -20.70 -24.10
N LEU A 315 9.13 -20.56 -23.87
CA LEU A 315 8.60 -19.66 -22.84
C LEU A 315 8.72 -20.29 -21.45
N GLY A 316 9.09 -19.47 -20.47
CA GLY A 316 9.03 -19.86 -19.08
C GLY A 316 7.58 -19.98 -18.58
N ARG A 317 7.40 -20.63 -17.45
CA ARG A 317 6.12 -20.76 -16.76
C ARG A 317 6.27 -20.60 -15.26
N ALA A 318 5.21 -20.16 -14.61
CA ALA A 318 5.11 -20.12 -13.15
C ALA A 318 3.67 -20.36 -12.72
N LYS A 319 3.46 -20.71 -11.46
CA LYS A 319 2.13 -20.87 -10.89
C LYS A 319 1.37 -19.54 -10.82
N SER A 320 2.07 -18.48 -10.37
CA SER A 320 1.52 -17.13 -10.40
C SER A 320 2.61 -16.08 -10.61
N VAL A 321 2.22 -14.93 -11.17
CA VAL A 321 3.07 -13.73 -11.25
C VAL A 321 2.27 -12.53 -10.79
N LYS A 322 2.81 -11.80 -9.83
CA LYS A 322 2.26 -10.53 -9.33
C LYS A 322 3.13 -9.38 -9.82
N VAL A 323 2.55 -8.45 -10.57
CA VAL A 323 3.24 -7.26 -11.07
C VAL A 323 2.63 -6.01 -10.46
N GLN A 324 3.45 -5.22 -9.80
CA GLN A 324 3.11 -3.92 -9.24
C GLN A 324 3.75 -2.79 -10.07
N LYS A 325 3.60 -1.56 -9.62
CA LYS A 325 4.17 -0.40 -10.30
C LYS A 325 5.70 -0.45 -10.41
N GLU A 326 6.37 -0.97 -9.40
CA GLU A 326 7.84 -0.95 -9.28
C GLU A 326 8.47 -2.34 -9.15
N ASN A 327 7.66 -3.38 -8.87
CA ASN A 327 8.14 -4.72 -8.57
C ASN A 327 7.38 -5.78 -9.37
N THR A 328 8.07 -6.88 -9.67
CA THR A 328 7.48 -8.11 -10.21
C THR A 328 7.93 -9.28 -9.33
N VAL A 329 6.98 -10.09 -8.90
CA VAL A 329 7.19 -11.32 -8.12
C VAL A 329 6.74 -12.51 -8.95
N ILE A 330 7.65 -13.43 -9.20
CA ILE A 330 7.38 -14.74 -9.80
C ILE A 330 7.30 -15.75 -8.66
N VAL A 331 6.19 -16.46 -8.58
CA VAL A 331 5.89 -17.41 -7.51
C VAL A 331 5.79 -18.81 -8.10
N ASP A 332 6.50 -19.76 -7.51
CA ASP A 332 6.49 -21.18 -7.88
C ASP A 332 6.79 -21.36 -9.40
N GLY A 333 8.01 -21.01 -9.78
CA GLY A 333 8.50 -21.17 -11.15
C GLY A 333 8.63 -22.64 -11.51
N TYR A 334 8.30 -23.01 -12.75
CA TYR A 334 8.32 -24.41 -13.23
C TYR A 334 9.68 -24.85 -13.78
N GLY A 335 10.75 -24.20 -13.33
CA GLY A 335 12.12 -24.60 -13.68
C GLY A 335 12.53 -25.93 -13.04
N ASP A 336 13.56 -26.55 -13.61
CA ASP A 336 14.15 -27.75 -13.02
C ASP A 336 14.93 -27.40 -11.74
N LYS A 337 14.60 -28.06 -10.62
CA LYS A 337 15.24 -27.82 -9.32
C LYS A 337 16.75 -27.96 -9.36
N LYS A 338 17.24 -28.98 -10.08
CA LYS A 338 18.67 -29.21 -10.20
C LYS A 338 19.36 -28.08 -10.96
N ALA A 339 18.71 -27.55 -12.02
CA ALA A 339 19.25 -26.42 -12.77
C ALA A 339 19.31 -25.15 -11.89
N ILE A 340 18.32 -24.93 -11.00
CA ILE A 340 18.30 -23.83 -10.03
C ILE A 340 19.43 -24.02 -9.00
N GLU A 341 19.59 -25.22 -8.44
CA GLU A 341 20.69 -25.53 -7.49
C GLU A 341 22.07 -25.33 -8.12
N ASP A 342 22.26 -25.80 -9.34
CA ASP A 342 23.51 -25.64 -10.11
C ASP A 342 23.79 -24.14 -10.36
N ARG A 343 22.74 -23.33 -10.65
CA ARG A 343 22.89 -21.90 -10.83
C ARG A 343 23.25 -21.18 -9.54
N VAL A 344 22.63 -21.54 -8.43
CA VAL A 344 22.98 -21.05 -7.08
C VAL A 344 24.43 -21.37 -6.75
N ALA A 345 24.90 -22.58 -7.06
CA ALA A 345 26.31 -22.98 -6.85
C ALA A 345 27.28 -22.14 -7.71
N GLN A 346 26.91 -21.84 -8.97
CA GLN A 346 27.71 -20.96 -9.84
C GLN A 346 27.83 -19.55 -9.26
N ILE A 347 26.73 -18.96 -8.77
CA ILE A 347 26.73 -17.62 -8.17
C ILE A 347 27.60 -17.62 -6.90
N LYS A 348 27.48 -18.62 -6.02
CA LYS A 348 28.31 -18.77 -4.81
C LYS A 348 29.80 -18.82 -5.15
N LYS A 349 30.17 -19.61 -6.15
CA LYS A 349 31.55 -19.68 -6.64
C LYS A 349 32.04 -18.33 -7.16
N GLY A 350 31.21 -17.59 -7.92
CA GLY A 350 31.53 -16.24 -8.38
C GLY A 350 31.76 -15.24 -7.23
N ILE A 351 31.02 -15.37 -6.11
CA ILE A 351 31.22 -14.56 -4.90
C ILE A 351 32.61 -14.83 -4.27
N GLU A 352 33.06 -16.10 -4.28
CA GLU A 352 34.37 -16.48 -3.74
C GLU A 352 35.51 -16.02 -4.63
N GLU A 353 35.34 -16.07 -5.95
CA GLU A 353 36.38 -15.78 -6.96
C GLU A 353 36.54 -14.27 -7.22
N THR A 354 35.50 -13.43 -6.97
CA THR A 354 35.59 -12.00 -7.28
C THR A 354 36.47 -11.25 -6.29
N THR A 355 37.31 -10.36 -6.83
CA THR A 355 38.17 -9.45 -6.05
C THR A 355 37.53 -8.06 -5.85
N SER A 356 36.44 -7.78 -6.56
CA SER A 356 35.69 -6.51 -6.50
C SER A 356 34.64 -6.59 -5.40
N ASP A 357 34.68 -5.71 -4.42
CA ASP A 357 33.66 -5.64 -3.37
C ASP A 357 32.28 -5.28 -3.91
N PHE A 358 32.23 -4.43 -4.94
CA PHE A 358 30.99 -4.07 -5.62
C PHE A 358 30.38 -5.27 -6.38
N ASP A 359 31.18 -6.06 -7.08
CA ASP A 359 30.67 -7.23 -7.79
C ASP A 359 30.26 -8.33 -6.80
N ARG A 360 30.99 -8.46 -5.70
CA ARG A 360 30.62 -9.36 -4.59
C ARG A 360 29.25 -9.01 -4.01
N GLU A 361 29.00 -7.72 -3.72
CA GLU A 361 27.70 -7.26 -3.24
C GLU A 361 26.58 -7.59 -4.22
N LYS A 362 26.80 -7.37 -5.53
CA LYS A 362 25.78 -7.65 -6.56
C LYS A 362 25.54 -9.13 -6.81
N LEU A 363 26.56 -9.96 -6.67
CA LEU A 363 26.40 -11.41 -6.70
C LEU A 363 25.65 -11.93 -5.46
N GLN A 364 25.91 -11.35 -4.29
CA GLN A 364 25.16 -11.66 -3.06
C GLN A 364 23.69 -11.29 -3.18
N GLU A 365 23.37 -10.11 -3.75
CA GLU A 365 21.99 -9.70 -4.03
C GLU A 365 21.29 -10.69 -4.96
N ARG A 366 21.94 -11.13 -6.05
CA ARG A 366 21.39 -12.13 -6.96
C ARG A 366 21.17 -13.48 -6.28
N LEU A 367 22.15 -13.90 -5.47
CA LEU A 367 22.04 -15.13 -4.69
C LEU A 367 20.83 -15.10 -3.76
N ALA A 368 20.66 -14.00 -3.03
CA ALA A 368 19.53 -13.83 -2.11
C ALA A 368 18.19 -13.92 -2.85
N LYS A 369 18.07 -13.26 -4.03
CA LYS A 369 16.85 -13.28 -4.85
C LYS A 369 16.54 -14.69 -5.42
N LEU A 370 17.52 -15.46 -5.82
CA LEU A 370 17.31 -16.78 -6.42
C LEU A 370 17.17 -17.90 -5.38
N ALA A 371 17.98 -17.86 -4.31
CA ALA A 371 18.02 -18.90 -3.28
C ALA A 371 17.05 -18.67 -2.12
N GLY A 372 16.56 -17.44 -1.93
CA GLY A 372 15.68 -17.06 -0.81
C GLY A 372 14.27 -17.63 -0.90
N GLY A 373 13.80 -17.96 -2.10
CA GLY A 373 12.44 -18.42 -2.33
C GLY A 373 11.39 -17.31 -2.08
N VAL A 374 10.13 -17.72 -2.12
CA VAL A 374 8.96 -16.87 -1.79
C VAL A 374 8.12 -17.58 -0.74
N ALA A 375 7.86 -16.93 0.39
CA ALA A 375 6.86 -17.41 1.33
C ALA A 375 5.47 -17.00 0.83
N VAL A 376 4.59 -17.97 0.68
CA VAL A 376 3.21 -17.75 0.22
C VAL A 376 2.27 -18.03 1.38
N ILE A 377 1.61 -16.99 1.88
CA ILE A 377 0.53 -17.14 2.84
C ILE A 377 -0.77 -17.27 2.05
N ARG A 378 -1.37 -18.45 2.05
CA ARG A 378 -2.66 -18.71 1.41
C ARG A 378 -3.77 -18.56 2.44
N VAL A 379 -4.53 -17.47 2.30
CA VAL A 379 -5.61 -17.13 3.22
C VAL A 379 -6.86 -17.93 2.87
N GLY A 380 -7.31 -18.78 3.79
CA GLY A 380 -8.53 -19.57 3.68
C GLY A 380 -9.64 -19.05 4.59
N ALA A 381 -10.90 -19.15 4.14
CA ALA A 381 -12.07 -18.85 4.95
C ALA A 381 -13.30 -19.59 4.43
N ALA A 382 -14.39 -19.59 5.21
CA ALA A 382 -15.63 -20.26 4.84
C ALA A 382 -16.41 -19.50 3.76
N THR A 383 -16.25 -18.18 3.67
CA THR A 383 -16.95 -17.32 2.71
C THR A 383 -15.97 -16.39 2.00
N GLU A 384 -16.33 -15.95 0.80
CA GLU A 384 -15.54 -14.98 0.03
C GLU A 384 -15.37 -13.64 0.77
N THR A 385 -16.40 -13.19 1.47
CA THR A 385 -16.39 -11.95 2.25
C THR A 385 -15.38 -12.02 3.39
N GLU A 386 -15.39 -13.12 4.15
CA GLU A 386 -14.44 -13.37 5.23
C GLU A 386 -13.01 -13.52 4.71
N MET A 387 -12.82 -14.20 3.59
CA MET A 387 -11.52 -14.39 2.97
C MET A 387 -10.90 -13.06 2.53
N LYS A 388 -11.68 -12.18 1.90
CA LYS A 388 -11.23 -10.85 1.49
C LYS A 388 -10.83 -9.98 2.68
N GLU A 389 -11.63 -9.99 3.75
CA GLU A 389 -11.34 -9.27 4.99
C GLU A 389 -10.04 -9.80 5.64
N ALA A 390 -9.92 -11.11 5.79
CA ALA A 390 -8.74 -11.75 6.38
C ALA A 390 -7.47 -11.48 5.54
N LYS A 391 -7.58 -11.44 4.21
CA LYS A 391 -6.48 -11.11 3.30
C LYS A 391 -6.00 -9.68 3.49
N LEU A 392 -6.91 -8.69 3.53
CA LEU A 392 -6.55 -7.29 3.77
C LEU A 392 -5.84 -7.12 5.11
N ARG A 393 -6.37 -7.72 6.16
CA ARG A 393 -5.80 -7.70 7.52
C ARG A 393 -4.40 -8.34 7.57
N MET A 394 -4.18 -9.41 6.80
CA MET A 394 -2.87 -10.05 6.67
C MET A 394 -1.87 -9.16 5.90
N GLU A 395 -2.33 -8.48 4.85
CA GLU A 395 -1.52 -7.52 4.07
C GLU A 395 -1.06 -6.35 4.97
N ASP A 396 -1.94 -5.79 5.79
CA ASP A 396 -1.61 -4.73 6.75
C ASP A 396 -0.58 -5.21 7.77
N ALA A 397 -0.77 -6.40 8.36
CA ALA A 397 0.15 -6.99 9.32
C ALA A 397 1.56 -7.20 8.72
N LEU A 398 1.64 -7.69 7.48
CA LEU A 398 2.92 -7.87 6.78
C LEU A 398 3.61 -6.52 6.53
N ASN A 399 2.87 -5.51 6.09
CA ASN A 399 3.41 -4.18 5.81
C ASN A 399 3.86 -3.47 7.08
N ALA A 400 3.07 -3.54 8.16
CA ALA A 400 3.44 -3.03 9.47
C ALA A 400 4.74 -3.67 9.98
N THR A 401 4.88 -4.98 9.79
CA THR A 401 6.09 -5.71 10.20
C THR A 401 7.32 -5.28 9.39
N ARG A 402 7.19 -5.11 8.08
CA ARG A 402 8.27 -4.56 7.24
C ARG A 402 8.67 -3.16 7.68
N ALA A 403 7.70 -2.29 7.92
CA ALA A 403 7.94 -0.94 8.42
C ALA A 403 8.65 -0.93 9.78
N ALA A 404 8.32 -1.89 10.66
CA ALA A 404 8.98 -2.06 11.95
C ALA A 404 10.45 -2.53 11.81
N VAL A 405 10.72 -3.44 10.88
CA VAL A 405 12.11 -3.89 10.61
C VAL A 405 12.95 -2.75 10.05
N GLU A 406 12.37 -1.89 9.20
CA GLU A 406 13.08 -0.75 8.58
C GLU A 406 13.45 0.35 9.57
N GLU A 407 12.50 0.83 10.39
CA GLU A 407 12.70 2.02 11.24
C GLU A 407 12.50 1.75 12.75
N GLY A 408 12.28 0.49 13.13
CA GLY A 408 12.08 0.11 14.52
C GLY A 408 10.65 0.28 15.01
N ILE A 409 10.50 0.04 16.30
CA ILE A 409 9.23 0.00 17.04
C ILE A 409 9.19 1.01 18.16
N ILE A 410 7.98 1.46 18.49
CA ILE A 410 7.65 2.39 19.57
C ILE A 410 6.47 1.87 20.39
N ALA A 411 6.17 2.52 21.50
CA ALA A 411 4.95 2.27 22.27
C ALA A 411 3.71 2.56 21.40
N GLY A 412 2.85 1.56 21.25
CA GLY A 412 1.70 1.59 20.35
C GLY A 412 0.46 2.27 20.94
N GLY A 413 -0.68 2.05 20.25
CA GLY A 413 -1.98 2.54 20.68
C GLY A 413 -2.10 4.06 20.80
N GLY A 414 -1.33 4.80 20.00
CA GLY A 414 -1.30 6.27 20.03
C GLY A 414 -0.53 6.88 21.20
N SER A 415 0.06 6.06 22.10
CA SER A 415 0.78 6.52 23.29
C SER A 415 2.04 7.32 22.93
N ALA A 416 2.76 6.91 21.86
CA ALA A 416 3.94 7.61 21.37
C ALA A 416 3.64 9.07 20.98
N TYR A 417 2.48 9.37 20.40
CA TYR A 417 2.08 10.74 20.08
C TYR A 417 1.91 11.60 21.35
N ILE A 418 1.30 11.04 22.41
CA ILE A 418 1.10 11.73 23.68
C ILE A 418 2.45 12.05 24.36
N HIS A 419 3.39 11.11 24.29
CA HIS A 419 4.74 11.35 24.84
C HIS A 419 5.54 12.34 23.97
N ALA A 420 5.43 12.27 22.64
CA ALA A 420 6.05 13.23 21.73
C ALA A 420 5.50 14.66 21.93
N ALA A 421 4.23 14.80 22.27
CA ALA A 421 3.60 16.09 22.53
C ALA A 421 4.30 16.89 23.63
N LYS A 422 4.97 16.26 24.62
CA LYS A 422 5.74 16.94 25.66
C LYS A 422 6.90 17.76 25.06
N GLU A 423 7.62 17.20 24.13
CA GLU A 423 8.77 17.88 23.48
C GLU A 423 8.29 18.94 22.47
N VAL A 424 7.18 18.67 21.79
CA VAL A 424 6.53 19.66 20.91
C VAL A 424 6.02 20.85 21.72
N ALA A 425 5.43 20.64 22.90
CA ALA A 425 4.97 21.72 23.78
C ALA A 425 6.13 22.62 24.24
N LYS A 426 7.26 22.03 24.64
CA LYS A 426 8.47 22.79 25.00
C LYS A 426 8.99 23.63 23.83
N MET A 427 9.01 23.08 22.63
CA MET A 427 9.39 23.82 21.42
C MET A 427 8.41 24.97 21.14
N ALA A 428 7.10 24.74 21.32
CA ALA A 428 6.06 25.73 21.08
C ALA A 428 6.10 26.91 22.07
N GLU A 429 6.69 26.76 23.26
CA GLU A 429 6.93 27.87 24.20
C GLU A 429 7.81 28.96 23.60
N GLY A 430 8.74 28.60 22.72
CA GLY A 430 9.61 29.52 22.01
C GLY A 430 9.01 30.19 20.77
N LEU A 431 7.74 29.87 20.44
CA LEU A 431 7.02 30.47 19.30
C LEU A 431 6.05 31.54 19.78
N GLU A 432 5.72 32.49 18.89
CA GLU A 432 4.80 33.60 19.17
C GLU A 432 3.68 33.68 18.13
N GLY A 433 2.57 34.33 18.49
CA GLY A 433 1.44 34.65 17.60
C GLY A 433 0.87 33.43 16.90
N ASP A 434 0.57 33.60 15.62
CA ASP A 434 -0.07 32.56 14.79
C ASP A 434 0.86 31.35 14.54
N GLU A 435 2.16 31.50 14.65
CA GLU A 435 3.09 30.38 14.56
C GLU A 435 2.95 29.45 15.76
N LYS A 436 2.81 30.00 16.96
CA LYS A 436 2.48 29.24 18.17
C LYS A 436 1.12 28.58 18.07
N THR A 437 0.14 29.29 17.52
CA THR A 437 -1.19 28.74 17.27
C THR A 437 -1.13 27.53 16.33
N GLY A 438 -0.32 27.62 15.26
CA GLY A 438 -0.07 26.48 14.36
C GLY A 438 0.54 25.26 15.07
N ALA A 439 1.50 25.48 15.98
CA ALA A 439 2.06 24.39 16.79
C ALA A 439 1.02 23.77 17.74
N ASN A 440 0.13 24.59 18.31
CA ASN A 440 -0.95 24.13 19.19
C ASN A 440 -1.99 23.27 18.45
N ILE A 441 -2.24 23.54 17.16
CA ILE A 441 -3.09 22.68 16.32
C ILE A 441 -2.51 21.28 16.26
N ILE A 442 -1.21 21.14 16.04
CA ILE A 442 -0.54 19.82 16.02
C ILE A 442 -0.61 19.17 17.41
N LEU A 443 -0.29 19.91 18.48
CA LEU A 443 -0.39 19.38 19.85
C LEU A 443 -1.78 18.79 20.14
N LYS A 444 -2.83 19.46 19.69
CA LYS A 444 -4.21 18.98 19.85
C LYS A 444 -4.48 17.75 18.98
N ALA A 445 -3.98 17.74 17.75
CA ALA A 445 -4.16 16.62 16.83
C ALA A 445 -3.44 15.35 17.31
N LEU A 446 -2.27 15.46 17.97
CA LEU A 446 -1.54 14.30 18.53
C LEU A 446 -2.35 13.51 19.57
N GLU A 447 -3.38 14.12 20.17
CA GLU A 447 -4.28 13.45 21.11
C GLU A 447 -5.32 12.55 20.41
N ALA A 448 -5.65 12.85 19.16
CA ALA A 448 -6.79 12.25 18.46
C ALA A 448 -6.72 10.73 18.30
N PRO A 449 -5.58 10.08 17.96
CA PRO A 449 -5.54 8.64 17.84
C PRO A 449 -5.91 7.90 19.13
N LEU A 450 -5.26 8.24 20.26
CA LEU A 450 -5.58 7.63 21.56
C LEU A 450 -7.01 7.96 22.01
N TYR A 451 -7.47 9.18 21.74
CA TYR A 451 -8.85 9.60 22.04
C TYR A 451 -9.87 8.67 21.37
N HIS A 452 -9.71 8.41 20.07
CA HIS A 452 -10.64 7.58 19.32
C HIS A 452 -10.51 6.08 19.64
N ILE A 453 -9.31 5.58 19.94
CA ILE A 453 -9.11 4.21 20.45
C ILE A 453 -9.92 4.02 21.74
N ALA A 454 -9.80 4.96 22.68
CA ALA A 454 -10.54 4.90 23.94
C ALA A 454 -12.05 5.04 23.73
N THR A 455 -12.50 5.97 22.89
CA THR A 455 -13.92 6.19 22.60
C THR A 455 -14.55 4.99 21.90
N ASN A 456 -13.85 4.34 20.96
CA ASN A 456 -14.32 3.11 20.33
C ASN A 456 -14.42 1.95 21.32
N ALA A 457 -13.63 1.99 22.41
CA ALA A 457 -13.76 1.07 23.55
C ALA A 457 -14.90 1.41 24.51
N GLY A 458 -15.63 2.52 24.29
CA GLY A 458 -16.70 2.96 25.14
C GLY A 458 -16.24 3.76 26.37
N LEU A 459 -15.00 4.29 26.35
CA LEU A 459 -14.37 4.98 27.47
C LEU A 459 -14.21 6.48 27.20
N GLU A 460 -13.99 7.27 28.27
CA GLU A 460 -13.75 8.71 28.16
C GLU A 460 -12.30 9.00 27.78
N GLY A 461 -12.08 9.30 26.50
CA GLY A 461 -10.74 9.49 25.93
C GLY A 461 -9.93 10.60 26.60
N SER A 462 -10.56 11.70 26.98
CA SER A 462 -9.88 12.83 27.65
C SER A 462 -9.25 12.46 28.98
N VAL A 463 -9.90 11.59 29.75
CA VAL A 463 -9.37 11.10 31.05
C VAL A 463 -8.14 10.22 30.81
N ILE A 464 -8.22 9.34 29.81
CA ILE A 464 -7.14 8.41 29.45
C ILE A 464 -5.92 9.18 28.95
N ILE A 465 -6.09 10.15 28.06
CA ILE A 465 -5.03 10.99 27.54
C ILE A 465 -4.30 11.71 28.68
N ASN A 466 -5.02 12.33 29.61
CA ASN A 466 -4.40 13.05 30.72
C ASN A 466 -3.55 12.12 31.58
N LYS A 467 -4.03 10.91 31.86
CA LYS A 467 -3.29 9.93 32.67
C LYS A 467 -2.03 9.40 31.95
N VAL A 468 -2.14 9.13 30.63
CA VAL A 468 -0.96 8.75 29.83
C VAL A 468 0.05 9.90 29.73
N ARG A 469 -0.43 11.16 29.60
CA ARG A 469 0.43 12.34 29.58
C ARG A 469 1.26 12.50 30.86
N GLU A 470 0.71 12.16 32.02
CA GLU A 470 1.40 12.24 33.32
C GLU A 470 2.32 11.05 33.58
N SER A 471 2.20 9.96 32.80
CA SER A 471 2.97 8.74 33.01
C SER A 471 4.40 8.81 32.44
N GLU A 472 5.21 7.82 32.79
CA GLU A 472 6.57 7.61 32.27
C GLU A 472 6.56 7.30 30.77
N PRO A 473 7.64 7.65 30.03
CA PRO A 473 7.78 7.27 28.63
C PRO A 473 7.66 5.74 28.45
N GLY A 474 6.88 5.32 27.44
CA GLY A 474 6.61 3.90 27.18
C GLY A 474 5.33 3.37 27.84
N MET A 475 4.82 4.06 28.86
CA MET A 475 3.50 3.75 29.44
C MET A 475 2.38 4.20 28.50
N GLY A 476 1.33 3.42 28.43
CA GLY A 476 0.15 3.73 27.61
C GLY A 476 -1.10 3.08 28.17
N PHE A 477 -2.14 3.03 27.35
CA PHE A 477 -3.42 2.45 27.72
C PHE A 477 -3.76 1.27 26.79
N ASP A 478 -3.83 0.08 27.38
CA ASP A 478 -4.38 -1.11 26.70
C ASP A 478 -5.90 -1.02 26.67
N ALA A 479 -6.45 -0.63 25.52
CA ALA A 479 -7.89 -0.46 25.35
C ALA A 479 -8.65 -1.80 25.28
N TYR A 480 -7.94 -2.93 25.08
CA TYR A 480 -8.55 -4.25 25.12
C TYR A 480 -8.81 -4.69 26.56
N LYS A 481 -7.77 -4.61 27.43
CA LYS A 481 -7.85 -4.99 28.84
C LYS A 481 -8.37 -3.84 29.75
N GLU A 482 -8.41 -2.60 29.22
CA GLU A 482 -8.78 -1.37 29.94
C GLU A 482 -7.83 -1.03 31.09
N GLU A 483 -6.53 -1.26 30.88
CA GLU A 483 -5.49 -1.08 31.89
C GLU A 483 -4.36 -0.16 31.40
N TYR A 484 -3.67 0.51 32.34
CA TYR A 484 -2.46 1.29 32.05
C TYR A 484 -1.24 0.41 32.22
N VAL A 485 -0.48 0.24 31.14
CA VAL A 485 0.61 -0.72 31.06
C VAL A 485 1.85 -0.14 30.39
N ASP A 486 2.99 -0.80 30.58
CA ASP A 486 4.17 -0.59 29.75
C ASP A 486 3.90 -1.25 28.39
N MET A 487 3.64 -0.43 27.37
CA MET A 487 3.18 -0.88 26.05
C MET A 487 4.20 -1.81 25.40
N VAL A 488 5.50 -1.55 25.59
CA VAL A 488 6.57 -2.35 25.00
C VAL A 488 6.64 -3.74 25.65
N LYS A 489 6.52 -3.81 26.98
CA LYS A 489 6.53 -5.10 27.71
C LYS A 489 5.29 -5.95 27.44
N GLU A 490 4.12 -5.32 27.30
CA GLU A 490 2.90 -6.02 26.93
C GLU A 490 2.82 -6.37 25.44
N GLY A 491 3.81 -5.94 24.63
CA GLY A 491 3.87 -6.22 23.20
C GLY A 491 2.89 -5.41 22.37
N ILE A 492 2.37 -4.28 22.88
CA ILE A 492 1.54 -3.34 22.12
C ILE A 492 2.47 -2.34 21.43
N LEU A 493 2.86 -2.69 20.20
CA LEU A 493 3.95 -2.05 19.45
C LEU A 493 3.41 -1.47 18.15
N ASP A 494 3.79 -0.21 17.86
CA ASP A 494 3.57 0.41 16.55
C ASP A 494 4.91 0.59 15.81
N PRO A 495 4.96 0.42 14.48
CA PRO A 495 6.13 0.77 13.70
C PRO A 495 6.37 2.28 13.69
N ALA A 496 7.60 2.71 13.96
CA ALA A 496 7.96 4.14 13.96
C ALA A 496 7.70 4.78 12.59
N LYS A 497 7.98 4.05 11.49
CA LYS A 497 7.72 4.49 10.11
C LYS A 497 6.25 4.78 9.87
N VAL A 498 5.34 3.90 10.31
CA VAL A 498 3.89 4.08 10.18
C VAL A 498 3.45 5.33 10.93
N THR A 499 3.82 5.45 12.21
CA THR A 499 3.43 6.56 13.08
C THR A 499 3.91 7.91 12.55
N ARG A 500 5.19 8.04 12.16
CA ARG A 500 5.70 9.31 11.62
C ARG A 500 5.10 9.66 10.26
N SER A 501 4.93 8.67 9.35
CA SER A 501 4.37 8.90 8.02
C SER A 501 2.92 9.35 8.07
N ALA A 502 2.12 8.74 8.96
CA ALA A 502 0.74 9.17 9.20
C ALA A 502 0.67 10.64 9.63
N LEU A 503 1.52 11.08 10.56
CA LEU A 503 1.59 12.47 11.01
C LEU A 503 2.04 13.43 9.90
N GLN A 504 3.08 13.07 9.15
CA GLN A 504 3.62 13.90 8.06
C GLN A 504 2.60 14.09 6.93
N ASN A 505 1.95 13.02 6.50
CA ASN A 505 0.96 13.07 5.43
C ASN A 505 -0.29 13.84 5.87
N ALA A 506 -0.77 13.61 7.09
CA ALA A 506 -1.86 14.37 7.69
C ALA A 506 -1.56 15.87 7.72
N THR A 507 -0.38 16.26 8.21
CA THR A 507 0.04 17.67 8.28
C THR A 507 0.17 18.29 6.90
N SER A 508 0.72 17.57 5.93
CA SER A 508 0.91 18.07 4.56
C SER A 508 -0.42 18.50 3.94
N VAL A 509 -1.42 17.63 3.98
CA VAL A 509 -2.72 17.91 3.37
C VAL A 509 -3.53 18.91 4.22
N ALA A 510 -3.60 18.73 5.54
CA ALA A 510 -4.35 19.62 6.42
C ALA A 510 -3.81 21.06 6.35
N SER A 511 -2.48 21.25 6.41
CA SER A 511 -1.88 22.59 6.33
C SER A 511 -2.11 23.26 4.96
N THR A 512 -2.21 22.48 3.89
CA THR A 512 -2.51 22.99 2.54
C THR A 512 -3.99 23.38 2.45
N LEU A 513 -4.91 22.54 2.94
CA LEU A 513 -6.33 22.83 3.00
C LEU A 513 -6.61 24.12 3.78
N LEU A 514 -5.96 24.33 4.92
CA LEU A 514 -6.13 25.53 5.73
C LEU A 514 -5.69 26.83 5.04
N THR A 515 -4.86 26.77 3.99
CA THR A 515 -4.48 27.94 3.18
C THR A 515 -5.45 28.22 2.04
N THR A 516 -6.50 27.42 1.87
CA THR A 516 -7.47 27.56 0.78
C THR A 516 -8.45 28.71 1.07
N GLU A 517 -8.64 29.59 0.07
CA GLU A 517 -9.57 30.72 0.14
C GLU A 517 -10.76 30.56 -0.81
N SER A 518 -10.57 29.85 -1.91
CA SER A 518 -11.65 29.59 -2.88
C SER A 518 -11.63 28.15 -3.35
N VAL A 519 -12.81 27.62 -3.63
CA VAL A 519 -13.01 26.26 -4.13
C VAL A 519 -13.87 26.31 -5.38
N VAL A 520 -13.47 25.60 -6.43
CA VAL A 520 -14.10 25.60 -7.74
C VAL A 520 -14.61 24.21 -8.06
N SER A 521 -15.92 24.02 -8.14
CA SER A 521 -16.56 22.76 -8.49
C SER A 521 -17.16 22.78 -9.90
N THR A 522 -17.29 21.62 -10.51
CA THR A 522 -18.05 21.48 -11.76
C THR A 522 -19.53 21.30 -11.43
N ILE A 523 -20.39 22.10 -12.06
CA ILE A 523 -21.84 21.93 -11.91
C ILE A 523 -22.23 20.60 -12.60
N LYS A 524 -22.82 19.68 -11.83
CA LYS A 524 -23.40 18.46 -12.39
C LYS A 524 -24.60 18.86 -13.25
N GLU A 525 -24.55 18.58 -14.55
CA GLU A 525 -25.71 18.72 -15.44
C GLU A 525 -26.69 17.59 -15.06
N GLU A 526 -27.91 17.96 -14.67
CA GLU A 526 -28.99 16.99 -14.57
C GLU A 526 -29.19 16.39 -15.97
N THR A 527 -28.92 15.10 -16.16
CA THR A 527 -29.28 14.39 -17.37
C THR A 527 -30.81 14.48 -17.50
N PRO A 528 -31.35 15.15 -18.56
CA PRO A 528 -32.79 15.23 -18.70
C PRO A 528 -33.32 13.79 -18.75
N ALA A 529 -34.33 13.50 -17.92
CA ALA A 529 -35.03 12.23 -17.94
C ALA A 529 -35.51 11.99 -19.35
N MET A 530 -35.08 10.89 -20.01
CA MET A 530 -35.62 10.50 -21.30
C MET A 530 -37.15 10.43 -21.18
N PRO A 531 -37.91 11.15 -22.00
CA PRO A 531 -39.36 11.05 -21.96
C PRO A 531 -39.72 9.56 -22.18
N ALA A 532 -40.45 9.00 -21.22
CA ALA A 532 -40.98 7.65 -21.35
C ALA A 532 -41.72 7.55 -22.70
N GLY A 533 -41.15 6.79 -23.65
CA GLY A 533 -41.71 6.62 -24.98
C GLY A 533 -43.15 6.17 -24.86
N GLY A 534 -44.06 7.05 -25.26
CA GLY A 534 -45.47 6.74 -25.33
C GLY A 534 -45.68 5.50 -26.17
N ALA A 535 -46.24 4.47 -25.57
CA ALA A 535 -46.80 3.32 -26.28
C ALA A 535 -47.93 3.81 -27.15
N GLY A 536 -47.59 4.21 -28.41
CA GLY A 536 -48.55 4.48 -29.47
C GLY A 536 -49.23 3.18 -29.85
N GLY A 537 -50.48 3.03 -29.42
CA GLY A 537 -51.32 1.93 -29.82
C GLY A 537 -51.45 1.86 -31.34
N MET A 538 -51.05 0.74 -31.94
CA MET A 538 -51.50 0.33 -33.26
C MET A 538 -52.90 -0.28 -33.12
N GLY A 539 -53.93 0.55 -33.35
CA GLY A 539 -55.26 0.07 -33.62
C GLY A 539 -55.30 -0.64 -34.98
N MET A 540 -55.95 -1.78 -35.00
CA MET A 540 -56.32 -2.54 -36.18
C MET A 540 -57.11 -1.70 -37.18
N MET A 541 -56.79 -1.80 -38.43
CA MET A 541 -57.73 -2.08 -39.58
C MET A 541 -56.92 -2.74 -40.66
#